data_21670e6339cd10b694c391be82862159
#
_entry.id   21670e6339cd10b694c391be82862159
#
_cell.length_a   1.000
_cell.length_b   1.000
_cell.length_c   1.000
_cell.angle_alpha   90.00
_cell.angle_beta   90.00
_cell.angle_gamma   90.00
#
_symmetry.space_group_name_H-M   'P 1'
#
loop_
_entity.id
_entity.type
_entity.pdbx_description
1 polymer ?
#
loop_
_entity_poly.entity_id
_entity_poly.type
_entity_poly.pdbx_seq_one_letter_code
_entity_poly.pdbx_strand_id
1 'polypeptide(L)'
;MNLEGTLEIAGVSDVGRKRSHNEDSIGSDTGLGVTVLADGMGGYKAGEVASAIAVDQIMEEMREALPKLRPGEIDEESGYSKESLVMKAAIGKANETILNTAESQPQCQGMGTTVVAAMFYDDRITVAHVGDSRMYRLRSDEFEQITVDHSLLQELIDKGFYTPEEAKKSLNKNLVTRAVGVEHAVNADVTEEVVKPGDIYLLCSDGLTDLVEDEEIHLTLNEFSDNLQKAAEILVQKANNKGGKDNISVILARTLRPFPARKSWCVRVFDWFS
;
A
#
# COMPACT_ATOMS: atom_id res chain seq x y z
N MET A 1 -16.05 9.84 -9.51
CA MET A 1 -15.63 10.62 -8.34
C MET A 1 -14.35 11.32 -8.72
N ASN A 2 -14.10 12.57 -8.36
CA ASN A 2 -12.81 13.23 -8.57
C ASN A 2 -12.36 13.82 -7.23
N LEU A 3 -11.21 13.35 -6.72
CA LEU A 3 -10.66 13.74 -5.43
C LEU A 3 -9.58 14.83 -5.54
N GLU A 4 -9.37 15.40 -6.72
CA GLU A 4 -8.48 16.55 -6.89
C GLU A 4 -8.84 17.70 -5.93
N GLY A 5 -7.83 18.21 -5.20
CA GLY A 5 -7.99 19.22 -4.17
C GLY A 5 -8.64 18.74 -2.85
N THR A 6 -8.96 17.45 -2.73
CA THR A 6 -9.41 16.80 -1.48
C THR A 6 -8.32 15.88 -0.94
N LEU A 7 -7.58 15.25 -1.84
CA LEU A 7 -6.45 14.37 -1.56
C LEU A 7 -5.18 14.96 -2.18
N GLU A 8 -4.07 14.85 -1.49
CA GLU A 8 -2.73 15.13 -1.99
C GLU A 8 -1.92 13.84 -1.92
N ILE A 9 -1.19 13.50 -2.99
CA ILE A 9 -0.35 12.31 -3.05
C ILE A 9 1.04 12.72 -3.51
N ALA A 10 2.07 12.15 -2.87
CA ALA A 10 3.46 12.26 -3.27
C ALA A 10 4.12 10.89 -3.20
N GLY A 11 4.98 10.56 -4.15
CA GLY A 11 5.67 9.28 -4.18
C GLY A 11 7.12 9.43 -4.63
N VAL A 12 8.01 8.64 -4.02
CA VAL A 12 9.42 8.54 -4.36
C VAL A 12 9.83 7.08 -4.33
N SER A 13 10.54 6.64 -5.37
CA SER A 13 11.18 5.32 -5.42
C SER A 13 12.65 5.50 -5.77
N ASP A 14 13.55 4.82 -5.05
CA ASP A 14 15.00 4.93 -5.18
C ASP A 14 15.64 3.54 -5.16
N VAL A 15 16.63 3.32 -6.00
CA VAL A 15 17.33 2.03 -6.12
C VAL A 15 18.09 1.63 -4.86
N GLY A 16 18.31 2.57 -3.93
CA GLY A 16 19.17 2.37 -2.77
C GLY A 16 20.66 2.50 -3.11
N ARG A 17 21.51 2.00 -2.21
CA ARG A 17 22.99 2.11 -2.36
C ARG A 17 23.66 0.79 -2.69
N LYS A 18 22.97 -0.33 -2.60
CA LYS A 18 23.53 -1.68 -2.76
C LYS A 18 22.97 -2.44 -3.96
N ARG A 19 21.75 -2.19 -4.33
CA ARG A 19 21.12 -2.81 -5.49
C ARG A 19 21.56 -2.14 -6.78
N SER A 20 21.57 -2.87 -7.88
CA SER A 20 21.90 -2.36 -9.23
C SER A 20 20.67 -1.97 -10.03
N HIS A 21 19.52 -2.49 -9.67
CA HIS A 21 18.22 -2.27 -10.30
C HIS A 21 17.18 -1.96 -9.24
N ASN A 22 16.15 -1.23 -9.64
CA ASN A 22 14.99 -1.00 -8.80
C ASN A 22 13.91 -2.01 -9.20
N GLU A 23 13.59 -2.92 -8.30
CA GLU A 23 12.55 -3.92 -8.47
C GLU A 23 11.23 -3.48 -7.81
N ASP A 24 11.22 -2.33 -7.12
CA ASP A 24 10.00 -1.69 -6.64
C ASP A 24 9.28 -0.95 -7.77
N SER A 25 7.96 -0.93 -7.70
CA SER A 25 7.10 -0.12 -8.56
C SER A 25 6.06 0.62 -7.74
N ILE A 26 5.77 1.87 -8.12
CA ILE A 26 4.75 2.69 -7.48
C ILE A 26 3.80 3.27 -8.52
N GLY A 27 2.53 3.38 -8.19
CA GLY A 27 1.50 4.01 -9.01
C GLY A 27 0.51 4.81 -8.17
N SER A 28 0.04 5.94 -8.69
CA SER A 28 -0.98 6.74 -8.02
C SER A 28 -1.85 7.50 -9.01
N ASP A 29 -3.08 7.75 -8.62
CA ASP A 29 -4.04 8.57 -9.35
C ASP A 29 -4.87 9.36 -8.33
N THR A 30 -4.54 10.64 -8.15
CA THR A 30 -5.21 11.51 -7.18
C THR A 30 -6.69 11.72 -7.51
N GLY A 31 -7.04 11.80 -8.80
CA GLY A 31 -8.42 11.97 -9.22
C GLY A 31 -9.30 10.77 -8.86
N LEU A 32 -8.78 9.56 -9.00
CA LEU A 32 -9.43 8.32 -8.59
C LEU A 32 -9.26 8.01 -7.10
N GLY A 33 -8.27 8.63 -6.44
CA GLY A 33 -7.93 8.35 -5.05
C GLY A 33 -7.25 7.00 -4.84
N VAL A 34 -6.47 6.53 -5.81
CA VAL A 34 -5.82 5.21 -5.77
C VAL A 34 -4.31 5.36 -5.66
N THR A 35 -3.69 4.55 -4.80
CA THR A 35 -2.23 4.39 -4.68
C THR A 35 -1.89 2.92 -4.61
N VAL A 36 -0.79 2.51 -5.27
CA VAL A 36 -0.29 1.14 -5.28
C VAL A 36 1.23 1.17 -5.16
N LEU A 37 1.77 0.34 -4.30
CA LEU A 37 3.19 0.08 -4.17
C LEU A 37 3.40 -1.44 -4.22
N ALA A 38 4.38 -1.88 -4.97
CA ALA A 38 4.74 -3.27 -5.15
C ALA A 38 6.26 -3.41 -5.07
N ASP A 39 6.74 -4.33 -4.22
CA ASP A 39 8.14 -4.70 -4.05
C ASP A 39 8.37 -6.04 -4.74
N GLY A 40 9.15 -6.00 -5.80
CA GLY A 40 9.36 -7.14 -6.69
C GLY A 40 10.47 -8.06 -6.20
N MET A 41 10.21 -9.36 -6.27
CA MET A 41 11.17 -10.39 -5.93
C MET A 41 11.37 -11.37 -7.08
N GLY A 42 12.61 -11.84 -7.27
CA GLY A 42 12.94 -12.83 -8.29
C GLY A 42 14.40 -12.79 -8.71
N GLY A 43 14.79 -13.74 -9.57
CA GLY A 43 16.14 -13.73 -10.14
C GLY A 43 16.27 -12.78 -11.32
N TYR A 44 17.43 -12.16 -11.47
CA TYR A 44 17.91 -11.40 -12.65
C TYR A 44 17.09 -10.17 -13.05
N LYS A 45 16.10 -9.74 -12.93
CA LYS A 45 15.16 -8.64 -13.27
C LYS A 45 13.70 -9.10 -13.24
N ALA A 46 13.46 -10.29 -12.75
CA ALA A 46 12.12 -10.85 -12.73
C ALA A 46 11.24 -10.09 -11.73
N GLY A 47 11.82 -9.60 -10.62
CA GLY A 47 11.14 -8.76 -9.65
C GLY A 47 10.62 -7.43 -10.25
N GLU A 48 11.46 -6.74 -11.03
CA GLU A 48 11.08 -5.50 -11.73
C GLU A 48 9.85 -5.70 -12.65
N VAL A 49 9.80 -6.86 -13.33
CA VAL A 49 8.67 -7.20 -14.21
C VAL A 49 7.41 -7.50 -13.40
N ALA A 50 7.54 -8.24 -12.30
CA ALA A 50 6.41 -8.62 -11.46
C ALA A 50 5.76 -7.38 -10.80
N SER A 51 6.57 -6.51 -10.19
CA SER A 51 6.06 -5.30 -9.53
C SER A 51 5.42 -4.32 -10.53
N ALA A 52 6.03 -4.17 -11.73
CA ALA A 52 5.46 -3.32 -12.78
C ALA A 52 4.10 -3.86 -13.26
N ILE A 53 4.00 -5.17 -13.54
CA ILE A 53 2.72 -5.80 -13.92
C ILE A 53 1.67 -5.59 -12.83
N ALA A 54 2.04 -5.79 -11.55
CA ALA A 54 1.10 -5.62 -10.45
C ALA A 54 0.53 -4.20 -10.40
N VAL A 55 1.40 -3.18 -10.41
CA VAL A 55 0.99 -1.78 -10.35
C VAL A 55 0.14 -1.42 -11.57
N ASP A 56 0.59 -1.73 -12.79
CA ASP A 56 -0.11 -1.37 -14.02
C ASP A 56 -1.49 -2.02 -14.09
N GLN A 57 -1.56 -3.34 -13.80
CA GLN A 57 -2.82 -4.09 -13.84
C GLN A 57 -3.82 -3.59 -12.81
N ILE A 58 -3.38 -3.35 -11.56
CA ILE A 58 -4.27 -2.84 -10.51
C ILE A 58 -4.77 -1.44 -10.89
N MET A 59 -3.88 -0.55 -11.32
CA MET A 59 -4.26 0.81 -11.72
C MET A 59 -5.22 0.83 -12.91
N GLU A 60 -5.05 -0.05 -13.90
CA GLU A 60 -5.95 -0.19 -15.04
C GLU A 60 -7.34 -0.66 -14.61
N GLU A 61 -7.42 -1.75 -13.84
CA GLU A 61 -8.69 -2.29 -13.33
C GLU A 61 -9.46 -1.23 -12.51
N MET A 62 -8.76 -0.48 -11.68
CA MET A 62 -9.36 0.59 -10.88
C MET A 62 -9.90 1.72 -11.77
N ARG A 63 -9.15 2.15 -12.80
CA ARG A 63 -9.63 3.17 -13.77
C ARG A 63 -10.87 2.73 -14.51
N GLU A 64 -10.97 1.45 -14.84
CA GLU A 64 -12.13 0.91 -15.56
C GLU A 64 -13.35 0.69 -14.67
N ALA A 65 -13.16 0.23 -13.44
CA ALA A 65 -14.24 -0.19 -12.56
C ALA A 65 -14.85 0.95 -11.75
N LEU A 66 -14.02 1.79 -11.12
CA LEU A 66 -14.48 2.82 -10.17
C LEU A 66 -15.51 3.80 -10.75
N PRO A 67 -15.41 4.28 -12.00
CA PRO A 67 -16.42 5.17 -12.57
C PRO A 67 -17.82 4.54 -12.68
N LYS A 68 -17.91 3.21 -12.65
CA LYS A 68 -19.16 2.44 -12.78
C LYS A 68 -19.80 2.17 -11.43
N LEU A 69 -19.08 2.35 -10.33
CA LEU A 69 -19.57 2.11 -8.97
C LEU A 69 -20.31 3.33 -8.40
N ARG A 70 -21.18 3.05 -7.44
CA ARG A 70 -21.69 4.08 -6.54
C ARG A 70 -20.82 4.12 -5.30
N PRO A 71 -20.17 5.26 -5.00
CA PRO A 71 -19.27 5.34 -3.86
C PRO A 71 -19.92 4.87 -2.56
N GLY A 72 -19.21 3.99 -1.83
CA GLY A 72 -19.62 3.45 -0.54
C GLY A 72 -20.77 2.45 -0.60
N GLU A 73 -21.12 1.88 -1.77
CA GLU A 73 -22.13 0.83 -1.86
C GLU A 73 -21.60 -0.46 -1.25
N ILE A 74 -22.33 -0.97 -0.25
CA ILE A 74 -21.98 -2.21 0.45
C ILE A 74 -22.55 -3.42 -0.29
N ASP A 75 -21.75 -4.45 -0.42
CA ASP A 75 -22.16 -5.76 -0.87
C ASP A 75 -22.79 -6.53 0.29
N GLU A 76 -24.05 -6.94 0.14
CA GLU A 76 -24.84 -7.54 1.23
C GLU A 76 -24.30 -8.93 1.65
N GLU A 77 -23.63 -9.64 0.74
CA GLU A 77 -23.13 -10.99 1.00
C GLU A 77 -21.80 -10.95 1.78
N SER A 78 -20.88 -10.11 1.38
CA SER A 78 -19.55 -10.03 1.99
C SER A 78 -19.43 -9.01 3.11
N GLY A 79 -20.33 -8.01 3.14
CA GLY A 79 -20.29 -6.88 4.07
C GLY A 79 -19.23 -5.82 3.73
N TYR A 80 -18.40 -6.02 2.70
CA TYR A 80 -17.44 -5.06 2.20
C TYR A 80 -18.08 -4.04 1.25
N SER A 81 -17.43 -2.90 1.09
CA SER A 81 -17.77 -1.98 0.00
C SER A 81 -17.47 -2.62 -1.36
N LYS A 82 -18.21 -2.22 -2.39
CA LYS A 82 -17.93 -2.69 -3.77
C LYS A 82 -16.55 -2.27 -4.24
N GLU A 83 -16.06 -1.15 -3.76
CA GLU A 83 -14.71 -0.67 -3.99
C GLU A 83 -13.67 -1.68 -3.48
N SER A 84 -13.85 -2.17 -2.26
CA SER A 84 -12.95 -3.18 -1.66
C SER A 84 -12.94 -4.49 -2.45
N LEU A 85 -14.10 -4.91 -2.93
CA LEU A 85 -14.20 -6.11 -3.76
C LEU A 85 -13.50 -5.94 -5.12
N VAL A 86 -13.62 -4.76 -5.73
CA VAL A 86 -12.92 -4.45 -6.98
C VAL A 86 -11.40 -4.43 -6.76
N MET A 87 -10.92 -3.82 -5.67
CA MET A 87 -9.49 -3.83 -5.33
C MET A 87 -8.98 -5.26 -5.16
N LYS A 88 -9.71 -6.09 -4.40
CA LYS A 88 -9.35 -7.50 -4.21
C LYS A 88 -9.33 -8.27 -5.53
N ALA A 89 -10.31 -8.05 -6.40
CA ALA A 89 -10.36 -8.68 -7.72
C ALA A 89 -9.20 -8.21 -8.62
N ALA A 90 -8.84 -6.93 -8.57
CA ALA A 90 -7.70 -6.37 -9.32
C ALA A 90 -6.37 -7.02 -8.91
N ILE A 91 -6.14 -7.23 -7.60
CA ILE A 91 -4.97 -7.96 -7.10
C ILE A 91 -4.99 -9.42 -7.59
N GLY A 92 -6.15 -10.09 -7.56
CA GLY A 92 -6.30 -11.44 -8.11
C GLY A 92 -5.93 -11.52 -9.59
N LYS A 93 -6.38 -10.55 -10.39
CA LYS A 93 -6.06 -10.47 -11.83
C LYS A 93 -4.58 -10.19 -12.08
N ALA A 94 -3.96 -9.33 -11.27
CA ALA A 94 -2.52 -9.10 -11.32
C ALA A 94 -1.75 -10.40 -11.02
N ASN A 95 -2.19 -11.18 -10.03
CA ASN A 95 -1.63 -12.49 -9.71
C ASN A 95 -1.65 -13.45 -10.91
N GLU A 96 -2.80 -13.57 -11.57
CA GLU A 96 -2.95 -14.41 -12.77
C GLU A 96 -2.03 -13.94 -13.91
N THR A 97 -1.92 -12.64 -14.13
CA THR A 97 -1.09 -12.06 -15.19
C THR A 97 0.40 -12.33 -14.92
N ILE A 98 0.86 -12.19 -13.67
CA ILE A 98 2.25 -12.47 -13.28
C ILE A 98 2.55 -13.96 -13.45
N LEU A 99 1.69 -14.86 -12.97
CA LEU A 99 1.85 -16.31 -13.13
C LEU A 99 1.94 -16.72 -14.60
N ASN A 100 1.00 -16.27 -15.43
CA ASN A 100 1.00 -16.58 -16.86
C ASN A 100 2.26 -16.06 -17.57
N THR A 101 2.78 -14.90 -17.13
CA THR A 101 4.03 -14.34 -17.67
C THR A 101 5.23 -15.19 -17.23
N ALA A 102 5.28 -15.60 -15.96
CA ALA A 102 6.34 -16.44 -15.42
C ALA A 102 6.39 -17.83 -16.10
N GLU A 103 5.23 -18.40 -16.42
CA GLU A 103 5.12 -19.68 -17.13
C GLU A 103 5.51 -19.59 -18.61
N SER A 104 5.15 -18.48 -19.26
CA SER A 104 5.41 -18.28 -20.71
C SER A 104 6.81 -17.78 -21.01
N GLN A 105 7.51 -17.15 -20.05
CA GLN A 105 8.80 -16.50 -20.24
C GLN A 105 9.85 -17.06 -19.26
N PRO A 106 10.79 -17.91 -19.74
CA PRO A 106 11.78 -18.55 -18.84
C PRO A 106 12.62 -17.58 -17.99
N GLN A 107 12.87 -16.37 -18.49
CA GLN A 107 13.60 -15.32 -17.76
C GLN A 107 12.80 -14.74 -16.57
N CYS A 108 11.48 -14.94 -16.55
CA CYS A 108 10.58 -14.47 -15.51
C CYS A 108 10.17 -15.59 -14.54
N GLN A 109 10.73 -16.79 -14.69
CA GLN A 109 10.37 -17.93 -13.86
C GLN A 109 10.64 -17.67 -12.38
N GLY A 110 9.63 -17.89 -11.54
CA GLY A 110 9.70 -17.70 -10.09
C GLY A 110 9.67 -16.24 -9.66
N MET A 111 9.26 -15.32 -10.54
CA MET A 111 8.99 -13.93 -10.15
C MET A 111 7.75 -13.82 -9.27
N GLY A 112 7.76 -12.85 -8.39
CA GLY A 112 6.63 -12.47 -7.56
C GLY A 112 6.80 -11.04 -7.07
N THR A 113 5.82 -10.54 -6.36
CA THR A 113 5.87 -9.21 -5.78
C THR A 113 4.98 -9.11 -4.54
N THR A 114 5.33 -8.22 -3.62
CA THR A 114 4.36 -7.73 -2.64
C THR A 114 3.39 -6.77 -3.32
N VAL A 115 2.28 -6.47 -2.68
CA VAL A 115 1.38 -5.38 -3.03
C VAL A 115 0.86 -4.75 -1.75
N VAL A 116 0.94 -3.43 -1.65
CA VAL A 116 0.14 -2.63 -0.72
C VAL A 116 -0.57 -1.54 -1.52
N ALA A 117 -1.89 -1.52 -1.44
CA ALA A 117 -2.73 -0.62 -2.22
C ALA A 117 -3.75 0.08 -1.32
N ALA A 118 -4.02 1.34 -1.62
CA ALA A 118 -5.03 2.11 -0.93
C ALA A 118 -5.95 2.82 -1.91
N MET A 119 -7.22 2.90 -1.54
CA MET A 119 -8.23 3.62 -2.30
C MET A 119 -9.11 4.44 -1.38
N PHE A 120 -9.21 5.74 -1.69
CA PHE A 120 -9.98 6.73 -0.94
C PHE A 120 -11.33 7.00 -1.62
N TYR A 121 -12.41 6.93 -0.87
CA TYR A 121 -13.78 7.14 -1.36
C TYR A 121 -14.74 7.42 -0.19
N ASP A 122 -15.73 8.25 -0.39
CA ASP A 122 -16.89 8.46 0.52
C ASP A 122 -16.54 8.56 2.02
N ASP A 123 -15.52 9.37 2.37
CA ASP A 123 -14.92 9.48 3.72
C ASP A 123 -14.33 8.17 4.27
N ARG A 124 -14.00 7.23 3.39
CA ARG A 124 -13.38 5.94 3.71
C ARG A 124 -12.10 5.72 2.95
N ILE A 125 -11.33 4.79 3.46
CA ILE A 125 -10.19 4.19 2.78
C ILE A 125 -10.34 2.68 2.82
N THR A 126 -10.12 2.04 1.67
CA THR A 126 -9.81 0.61 1.59
C THR A 126 -8.30 0.45 1.50
N VAL A 127 -7.75 -0.38 2.34
CA VAL A 127 -6.37 -0.85 2.29
C VAL A 127 -6.38 -2.32 1.94
N ALA A 128 -5.65 -2.71 0.91
CA ALA A 128 -5.49 -4.11 0.53
C ALA A 128 -4.00 -4.42 0.42
N HIS A 129 -3.54 -5.55 0.99
CA HIS A 129 -2.14 -5.91 0.91
C HIS A 129 -1.90 -7.42 0.78
N VAL A 130 -0.74 -7.74 0.20
CA VAL A 130 -0.12 -9.07 0.14
C VAL A 130 1.38 -8.89 0.28
N GLY A 131 1.99 -9.52 1.27
CA GLY A 131 3.43 -9.39 1.55
C GLY A 131 3.72 -8.59 2.81
N ASP A 132 4.91 -8.03 2.89
CA ASP A 132 5.46 -7.29 4.03
C ASP A 132 5.74 -5.81 3.73
N SER A 133 5.36 -5.32 2.54
CA SER A 133 5.21 -3.90 2.31
C SER A 133 4.09 -3.35 3.18
N ARG A 134 4.32 -2.21 3.81
CA ARG A 134 3.48 -1.72 4.90
C ARG A 134 2.69 -0.48 4.54
N MET A 135 1.58 -0.32 5.24
CA MET A 135 0.85 0.93 5.32
C MET A 135 0.72 1.41 6.75
N TYR A 136 0.98 2.69 6.95
CA TYR A 136 0.82 3.40 8.23
C TYR A 136 -0.16 4.55 8.09
N ARG A 137 -0.75 4.94 9.22
CA ARG A 137 -1.57 6.14 9.35
C ARG A 137 -1.00 7.05 10.44
N LEU A 138 -0.84 8.32 10.11
CA LEU A 138 -0.64 9.39 11.08
C LEU A 138 -1.94 10.19 11.22
N ARG A 139 -2.56 10.13 12.39
CA ARG A 139 -3.78 10.88 12.74
C ARG A 139 -3.55 11.68 13.99
N SER A 140 -3.60 12.99 13.91
CA SER A 140 -3.19 13.91 14.98
C SER A 140 -1.72 13.68 15.35
N ASP A 141 -1.41 12.97 16.43
CA ASP A 141 -0.04 12.58 16.80
C ASP A 141 0.08 11.04 17.03
N GLU A 142 -0.93 10.30 16.62
CA GLU A 142 -0.93 8.83 16.69
C GLU A 142 -0.44 8.27 15.36
N PHE A 143 0.69 7.54 15.41
CA PHE A 143 1.27 6.83 14.27
C PHE A 143 1.07 5.33 14.46
N GLU A 144 0.38 4.70 13.52
CA GLU A 144 -0.07 3.31 13.61
C GLU A 144 0.16 2.57 12.30
N GLN A 145 0.68 1.35 12.39
CA GLN A 145 0.74 0.43 11.26
C GLN A 145 -0.66 -0.18 11.04
N ILE A 146 -1.20 -0.04 9.83
CA ILE A 146 -2.53 -0.54 9.45
C ILE A 146 -2.47 -1.97 8.91
N THR A 147 -1.41 -2.31 8.18
CA THR A 147 -1.20 -3.65 7.61
C THR A 147 -0.49 -4.56 8.61
N VAL A 148 -0.71 -5.86 8.50
CA VAL A 148 0.03 -6.88 9.26
C VAL A 148 0.89 -7.66 8.27
N ASP A 149 2.20 -7.71 8.49
CA ASP A 149 3.14 -8.31 7.55
C ASP A 149 2.84 -9.79 7.29
N HIS A 150 2.81 -10.20 6.05
CA HIS A 150 2.80 -11.62 5.69
C HIS A 150 4.23 -12.17 5.68
N SER A 151 4.81 -12.29 6.86
CA SER A 151 6.17 -12.77 7.08
C SER A 151 6.21 -13.92 8.08
N LEU A 152 7.21 -14.79 7.94
CA LEU A 152 7.42 -15.87 8.91
C LEU A 152 7.57 -15.33 10.33
N LEU A 153 8.20 -14.18 10.47
CA LEU A 153 8.43 -13.55 11.75
C LEU A 153 7.13 -13.13 12.43
N GLN A 154 6.23 -12.49 11.67
CA GLN A 154 4.91 -12.13 12.17
C GLN A 154 4.09 -13.36 12.57
N GLU A 155 4.13 -14.43 11.77
CA GLU A 155 3.45 -15.68 12.15
C GLU A 155 3.99 -16.30 13.44
N LEU A 156 5.29 -16.16 13.72
CA LEU A 156 5.89 -16.64 14.95
C LEU A 156 5.51 -15.77 16.16
N ILE A 157 5.34 -14.47 15.96
CA ILE A 157 4.80 -13.56 16.98
C ILE A 157 3.35 -13.92 17.30
N ASP A 158 2.50 -14.08 16.29
CA ASP A 158 1.08 -14.39 16.44
C ASP A 158 0.86 -15.75 17.15
N LYS A 159 1.75 -16.70 16.93
CA LYS A 159 1.77 -18.00 17.59
C LYS A 159 2.41 -17.96 18.99
N GLY A 160 2.92 -16.80 19.44
CA GLY A 160 3.55 -16.62 20.75
C GLY A 160 4.95 -17.24 20.89
N PHE A 161 5.63 -17.56 19.79
CA PHE A 161 7.00 -18.07 19.82
C PHE A 161 8.05 -16.98 20.00
N TYR A 162 7.73 -15.75 19.57
CA TYR A 162 8.57 -14.57 19.74
C TYR A 162 7.77 -13.41 20.32
N THR A 163 8.41 -12.58 21.13
CA THR A 163 7.93 -11.23 21.40
C THR A 163 8.32 -10.30 20.24
N PRO A 164 7.63 -9.15 20.05
CA PRO A 164 8.03 -8.17 19.05
C PRO A 164 9.49 -7.70 19.18
N GLU A 165 10.00 -7.60 20.42
CA GLU A 165 11.38 -7.19 20.71
C GLU A 165 12.41 -8.27 20.32
N GLU A 166 12.07 -9.56 20.48
CA GLU A 166 12.92 -10.69 20.07
C GLU A 166 12.93 -10.80 18.54
N ALA A 167 11.76 -10.59 17.94
CA ALA A 167 11.59 -10.62 16.49
C ALA A 167 12.47 -9.58 15.77
N LYS A 168 12.57 -8.35 16.28
CA LYS A 168 13.44 -7.30 15.75
C LYS A 168 14.92 -7.71 15.69
N LYS A 169 15.37 -8.68 16.50
CA LYS A 169 16.76 -9.18 16.54
C LYS A 169 16.97 -10.43 15.71
N SER A 170 15.93 -10.98 15.09
CA SER A 170 16.02 -12.19 14.29
C SER A 170 16.79 -11.95 12.97
N LEU A 171 17.54 -12.95 12.53
CA LEU A 171 18.25 -12.93 11.25
C LEU A 171 17.32 -13.24 10.05
N ASN A 172 16.12 -13.75 10.31
CA ASN A 172 15.16 -14.19 9.28
C ASN A 172 14.02 -13.17 9.06
N LYS A 173 14.32 -11.89 9.12
CA LYS A 173 13.31 -10.81 9.04
C LYS A 173 12.54 -10.81 7.72
N ASN A 174 13.20 -11.13 6.60
CA ASN A 174 12.71 -10.89 5.24
C ASN A 174 12.17 -12.16 4.57
N LEU A 175 11.60 -13.11 5.34
CA LEU A 175 10.95 -14.29 4.77
C LEU A 175 9.45 -14.02 4.61
N VAL A 176 9.09 -13.56 3.43
CA VAL A 176 7.70 -13.32 3.02
C VAL A 176 6.97 -14.67 2.88
N THR A 177 5.80 -14.80 3.48
CA THR A 177 4.99 -16.03 3.44
C THR A 177 3.85 -15.98 2.42
N ARG A 178 3.52 -14.78 1.91
CA ARG A 178 2.52 -14.60 0.84
C ARG A 178 3.00 -13.53 -0.15
N ALA A 179 2.89 -13.82 -1.43
CA ALA A 179 3.25 -12.90 -2.51
C ALA A 179 2.30 -13.06 -3.71
N VAL A 180 2.18 -12.01 -4.49
CA VAL A 180 1.43 -12.00 -5.75
C VAL A 180 2.32 -12.62 -6.84
N GLY A 181 1.76 -13.51 -7.66
CA GLY A 181 2.47 -14.17 -8.76
C GLY A 181 3.18 -15.47 -8.38
N VAL A 182 3.00 -15.98 -7.15
CA VAL A 182 3.67 -17.20 -6.67
C VAL A 182 2.71 -18.40 -6.63
N GLU A 183 1.49 -18.21 -6.17
CA GLU A 183 0.47 -19.22 -6.07
C GLU A 183 -0.70 -18.95 -7.03
N HIS A 184 -1.40 -20.02 -7.45
CA HIS A 184 -2.56 -19.87 -8.36
C HIS A 184 -3.69 -19.00 -7.78
N ALA A 185 -3.84 -18.96 -6.47
CA ALA A 185 -4.80 -18.10 -5.79
C ALA A 185 -4.10 -17.26 -4.73
N VAL A 186 -4.27 -15.95 -4.81
CA VAL A 186 -3.80 -15.01 -3.80
C VAL A 186 -4.97 -14.50 -2.99
N ASN A 187 -4.82 -14.49 -1.67
CA ASN A 187 -5.79 -13.86 -0.77
C ASN A 187 -5.19 -12.57 -0.21
N ALA A 188 -5.64 -11.44 -0.74
CA ALA A 188 -5.29 -10.13 -0.19
C ALA A 188 -6.09 -9.88 1.09
N ASP A 189 -5.40 -9.43 2.13
CA ASP A 189 -6.04 -8.93 3.34
C ASP A 189 -6.59 -7.52 3.06
N VAL A 190 -7.82 -7.26 3.49
CA VAL A 190 -8.54 -6.02 3.21
C VAL A 190 -9.04 -5.40 4.50
N THR A 191 -8.72 -4.13 4.70
CA THR A 191 -9.18 -3.31 5.83
C THR A 191 -9.89 -2.07 5.31
N GLU A 192 -11.01 -1.71 5.91
CA GLU A 192 -11.76 -0.48 5.63
C GLU A 192 -11.76 0.42 6.86
N GLU A 193 -11.40 1.69 6.69
CA GLU A 193 -11.39 2.67 7.76
C GLU A 193 -12.09 3.97 7.37
N VAL A 194 -12.50 4.75 8.37
CA VAL A 194 -12.98 6.12 8.18
C VAL A 194 -11.79 7.06 8.11
N VAL A 195 -11.77 7.90 7.08
CA VAL A 195 -10.75 8.92 6.85
C VAL A 195 -11.17 10.24 7.50
N LYS A 196 -10.23 10.96 8.07
CA LYS A 196 -10.46 12.31 8.63
C LYS A 196 -9.57 13.33 7.91
N PRO A 197 -10.04 14.57 7.75
CA PRO A 197 -9.19 15.64 7.28
C PRO A 197 -7.93 15.78 8.15
N GLY A 198 -6.78 15.91 7.51
CA GLY A 198 -5.48 15.97 8.17
C GLY A 198 -4.78 14.63 8.35
N ASP A 199 -5.46 13.50 8.11
CA ASP A 199 -4.78 12.19 8.14
C ASP A 199 -3.70 12.14 7.05
N ILE A 200 -2.55 11.58 7.40
CA ILE A 200 -1.48 11.23 6.47
C ILE A 200 -1.31 9.71 6.49
N TYR A 201 -1.32 9.13 5.31
CA TYR A 201 -1.08 7.71 5.10
C TYR A 201 0.26 7.52 4.39
N LEU A 202 1.05 6.56 4.86
CA LEU A 202 2.32 6.17 4.29
C LEU A 202 2.23 4.73 3.79
N LEU A 203 2.52 4.49 2.52
CA LEU A 203 2.81 3.17 1.96
C LEU A 203 4.31 3.10 1.72
N CYS A 204 4.95 1.98 2.07
CA CYS A 204 6.39 1.80 1.85
C CYS A 204 6.78 0.34 1.66
N SER A 205 7.88 0.13 0.93
CA SER A 205 8.58 -1.16 0.87
C SER A 205 9.44 -1.37 2.13
N ASP A 206 9.93 -2.60 2.32
CA ASP A 206 10.77 -3.01 3.45
C ASP A 206 12.11 -2.25 3.50
N GLY A 207 12.61 -1.79 2.34
CA GLY A 207 13.83 -0.98 2.26
C GLY A 207 13.78 0.31 3.08
N LEU A 208 12.58 0.83 3.39
CA LEU A 208 12.41 1.91 4.35
C LEU A 208 12.45 1.37 5.79
N THR A 209 11.57 0.44 6.12
CA THR A 209 11.30 0.01 7.50
C THR A 209 12.37 -0.91 8.08
N ASP A 210 13.19 -1.52 7.26
CA ASP A 210 14.39 -2.26 7.70
C ASP A 210 15.49 -1.36 8.25
N LEU A 211 15.50 -0.09 7.86
CA LEU A 211 16.56 0.86 8.20
C LEU A 211 16.09 2.06 9.02
N VAL A 212 14.82 2.47 8.88
CA VAL A 212 14.27 3.64 9.58
C VAL A 212 13.20 3.17 10.55
N GLU A 213 13.42 3.43 11.84
CA GLU A 213 12.47 3.03 12.90
C GLU A 213 11.19 3.85 12.82
N ASP A 214 10.08 3.27 13.29
CA ASP A 214 8.74 3.89 13.25
C ASP A 214 8.72 5.29 13.90
N GLU A 215 9.47 5.49 14.99
CA GLU A 215 9.58 6.79 15.66
C GLU A 215 10.24 7.85 14.76
N GLU A 216 11.25 7.47 13.98
CA GLU A 216 11.92 8.40 13.05
C GLU A 216 11.03 8.73 11.84
N ILE A 217 10.20 7.77 11.39
CA ILE A 217 9.20 7.97 10.35
C ILE A 217 8.15 8.96 10.88
N HIS A 218 7.59 8.70 12.06
CA HIS A 218 6.61 9.55 12.73
C HIS A 218 7.10 10.99 12.85
N LEU A 219 8.30 11.20 13.40
CA LEU A 219 8.89 12.53 13.54
C LEU A 219 9.06 13.24 12.18
N THR A 220 9.47 12.50 11.15
CA THR A 220 9.64 13.07 9.81
C THR A 220 8.31 13.51 9.21
N LEU A 221 7.25 12.70 9.35
CA LEU A 221 5.92 13.05 8.85
C LEU A 221 5.35 14.26 9.57
N ASN A 222 5.56 14.39 10.88
CA ASN A 222 5.14 15.57 11.64
C ASN A 222 5.90 16.83 11.23
N GLU A 223 7.24 16.74 11.08
CA GLU A 223 8.09 17.88 10.72
C GLU A 223 7.77 18.42 9.31
N PHE A 224 7.49 17.53 8.37
CA PHE A 224 7.22 17.89 6.97
C PHE A 224 5.75 17.69 6.55
N SER A 225 4.82 17.71 7.52
CA SER A 225 3.39 17.48 7.27
C SER A 225 2.80 18.40 6.20
N ASP A 226 3.33 19.62 6.06
CA ASP A 226 2.88 20.60 5.06
C ASP A 226 3.44 20.37 3.65
N ASN A 227 4.41 19.46 3.49
CA ASN A 227 5.08 19.17 2.21
C ASN A 227 5.37 17.68 2.07
N LEU A 228 4.39 16.94 1.57
CA LEU A 228 4.50 15.47 1.43
C LEU A 228 5.65 15.04 0.53
N GLN A 229 5.90 15.77 -0.57
CA GLN A 229 7.02 15.44 -1.46
C GLN A 229 8.35 15.52 -0.71
N LYS A 230 8.54 16.55 0.10
CA LYS A 230 9.73 16.71 0.92
C LYS A 230 9.84 15.64 2.00
N ALA A 231 8.72 15.28 2.65
CA ALA A 231 8.68 14.20 3.63
C ALA A 231 9.14 12.87 3.01
N ALA A 232 8.59 12.51 1.84
CA ALA A 232 8.96 11.30 1.12
C ALA A 232 10.47 11.27 0.75
N GLU A 233 11.00 12.37 0.21
CA GLU A 233 12.42 12.50 -0.11
C GLU A 233 13.32 12.34 1.11
N ILE A 234 12.95 12.92 2.25
CA ILE A 234 13.70 12.81 3.51
C ILE A 234 13.68 11.39 4.05
N LEU A 235 12.54 10.69 3.98
CA LEU A 235 12.43 9.29 4.40
C LEU A 235 13.37 8.40 3.58
N VAL A 236 13.32 8.51 2.25
CA VAL A 236 14.24 7.79 1.34
C VAL A 236 15.69 8.15 1.62
N GLN A 237 16.00 9.44 1.84
CA GLN A 237 17.36 9.87 2.18
C GLN A 237 17.84 9.28 3.51
N LYS A 238 16.99 9.21 4.54
CA LYS A 238 17.32 8.59 5.82
C LYS A 238 17.67 7.11 5.66
N ALA A 239 16.89 6.34 4.92
CA ALA A 239 17.17 4.93 4.64
C ALA A 239 18.48 4.78 3.85
N ASN A 240 18.70 5.61 2.83
CA ASN A 240 19.95 5.63 2.07
C ASN A 240 21.17 5.96 2.94
N ASN A 241 21.07 6.91 3.86
CA ASN A 241 22.13 7.29 4.78
C ASN A 241 22.46 6.18 5.79
N LYS A 242 21.49 5.33 6.14
CA LYS A 242 21.65 4.15 6.99
C LYS A 242 22.13 2.91 6.22
N GLY A 243 22.46 3.07 4.94
CA GLY A 243 23.12 2.04 4.15
C GLY A 243 22.43 1.70 2.83
N GLY A 244 21.14 2.03 2.66
CA GLY A 244 20.36 1.80 1.43
C GLY A 244 20.55 0.39 0.91
N LYS A 245 20.26 -0.61 1.76
CA LYS A 245 20.57 -2.03 1.49
C LYS A 245 19.69 -2.61 0.40
N ASP A 246 18.47 -2.07 0.27
CA ASP A 246 17.47 -2.47 -0.70
C ASP A 246 16.92 -1.27 -1.50
N ASN A 247 16.00 -1.55 -2.43
CA ASN A 247 15.16 -0.56 -3.06
C ASN A 247 14.27 0.10 -2.00
N ILE A 248 14.01 1.40 -2.12
CA ILE A 248 13.29 2.18 -1.11
C ILE A 248 12.18 2.93 -1.81
N SER A 249 10.96 2.52 -1.57
CA SER A 249 9.78 3.17 -2.14
C SER A 249 8.84 3.69 -1.07
N VAL A 250 8.33 4.88 -1.28
CA VAL A 250 7.44 5.61 -0.36
C VAL A 250 6.35 6.29 -1.16
N ILE A 251 5.09 6.10 -0.75
CA ILE A 251 3.97 6.93 -1.18
C ILE A 251 3.34 7.54 0.06
N LEU A 252 3.13 8.86 0.04
CA LEU A 252 2.39 9.61 1.05
C LEU A 252 1.09 10.12 0.47
N ALA A 253 -0.01 9.94 1.19
CA ALA A 253 -1.31 10.48 0.84
C ALA A 253 -1.88 11.27 2.02
N ARG A 254 -2.29 12.53 1.80
CA ARG A 254 -2.90 13.38 2.83
C ARG A 254 -4.31 13.79 2.43
N THR A 255 -5.24 13.66 3.37
CA THR A 255 -6.60 14.14 3.21
C THR A 255 -6.70 15.61 3.63
N LEU A 256 -7.00 16.47 2.67
CA LEU A 256 -7.02 17.93 2.90
C LEU A 256 -8.35 18.41 3.48
N ARG A 257 -9.45 17.73 3.13
CA ARG A 257 -10.82 18.07 3.53
C ARG A 257 -11.73 16.84 3.42
N PRO A 258 -12.93 16.88 4.02
CA PRO A 258 -13.88 15.78 3.86
C PRO A 258 -14.15 15.49 2.39
N PHE A 259 -14.25 14.22 2.06
CA PHE A 259 -14.64 13.82 0.70
C PHE A 259 -16.08 14.28 0.42
N PRO A 260 -16.42 14.53 -0.85
CA PRO A 260 -17.78 14.86 -1.24
C PRO A 260 -18.67 13.61 -1.15
N ALA A 261 -18.96 13.17 0.07
CA ALA A 261 -19.86 12.07 0.32
C ALA A 261 -21.23 12.38 -0.30
N ARG A 262 -21.77 11.47 -1.07
CA ARG A 262 -23.18 11.52 -1.48
C ARG A 262 -24.02 11.13 -0.26
N LYS A 263 -24.13 12.05 0.72
CA LYS A 263 -25.07 11.88 1.82
C LYS A 263 -26.46 11.64 1.25
N SER A 264 -27.08 10.52 1.62
CA SER A 264 -28.48 10.23 1.30
C SER A 264 -29.32 11.46 1.69
N TRP A 265 -30.33 11.78 0.91
CA TRP A 265 -31.22 12.91 1.17
C TRP A 265 -31.74 12.93 2.63
N CYS A 266 -31.99 11.80 3.23
CA CYS A 266 -32.41 11.67 4.63
C CYS A 266 -31.36 12.20 5.63
N VAL A 267 -30.06 12.00 5.39
CA VAL A 267 -28.98 12.50 6.27
C VAL A 267 -28.80 14.01 6.13
N ARG A 268 -28.98 14.57 4.93
CA ARG A 268 -28.95 16.02 4.71
C ARG A 268 -30.04 16.78 5.47
N VAL A 269 -31.18 16.15 5.69
CA VAL A 269 -32.29 16.77 6.46
C VAL A 269 -31.97 16.80 7.94
N PHE A 270 -31.28 15.79 8.48
CA PHE A 270 -30.84 15.77 9.89
C PHE A 270 -29.73 16.78 10.19
N ASP A 271 -28.74 16.94 9.30
CA ASP A 271 -27.66 17.93 9.45
C ASP A 271 -28.15 19.39 9.38
N TRP A 272 -29.37 19.63 8.84
CA TRP A 272 -29.96 20.97 8.78
C TRP A 272 -30.70 21.38 10.07
N PHE A 273 -30.95 20.39 10.96
CA PHE A 273 -31.61 20.61 12.26
C PHE A 273 -30.66 20.47 13.46
N SER A 274 -29.35 20.24 13.22
CA SER A 274 -28.26 20.24 14.20
C SER A 274 -27.47 21.54 14.07
#